data_3e9cade3801f31bf30e6f795b7f7a379
#
_entry.id   3e9cade3801f31bf30e6f795b7f7a379
#
_cell.length_a   1.000
_cell.length_b   1.000
_cell.length_c   1.000
_cell.angle_alpha   90.00
_cell.angle_beta   90.00
_cell.angle_gamma   90.00
#
_symmetry.space_group_name_H-M   'P 1'
#
loop_
_entity.id
_entity.type
_entity.pdbx_description
1 polymer ?
#
loop_
_entity_poly.entity_id
_entity_poly.type
_entity_poly.pdbx_seq_one_letter_code
_entity_poly.pdbx_strand_id
1 'polypeptide(L)'
;MAIKVGINGFGRIGRMVLRSAVKNFSSDIQIVGINDLLDPDYLAYMLKYDSVHGRFCGEIKVEGSNLIIDGKKIRLTSEMDPANLKWNEVGAEVVVESTGLFLDDASARKHITAGAKKVIMSAPSKDGTPMFVYGVNHKTYAGQDNISNASCTTNC
;
A
#
# COMPACT_ATOMS: atom_id res chain seq x y z
N MET A 1 -17.32 8.04 3.55
CA MET A 1 -16.95 6.62 3.80
C MET A 1 -15.50 6.47 3.36
N ALA A 2 -14.59 6.03 4.25
CA ALA A 2 -13.17 5.93 3.93
C ALA A 2 -12.90 4.82 2.91
N ILE A 3 -11.99 5.07 1.98
CA ILE A 3 -11.51 4.07 1.00
C ILE A 3 -10.62 3.07 1.74
N LYS A 4 -10.92 1.79 1.62
CA LYS A 4 -10.15 0.72 2.23
C LYS A 4 -8.96 0.34 1.36
N VAL A 5 -7.77 0.45 1.91
CA VAL A 5 -6.51 0.29 1.18
C VAL A 5 -5.68 -0.86 1.75
N GLY A 6 -5.20 -1.74 0.86
CA GLY A 6 -4.17 -2.72 1.13
C GLY A 6 -2.79 -2.22 0.69
N ILE A 7 -1.74 -2.66 1.37
CA ILE A 7 -0.35 -2.35 1.00
C ILE A 7 0.39 -3.67 0.77
N ASN A 8 0.95 -3.86 -0.41
CA ASN A 8 1.85 -4.96 -0.70
C ASN A 8 3.30 -4.44 -0.73
N GLY A 9 4.12 -4.94 0.18
CA GLY A 9 5.47 -4.45 0.44
C GLY A 9 5.48 -3.31 1.46
N PHE A 10 5.96 -3.61 2.66
CA PHE A 10 6.03 -2.65 3.77
C PHE A 10 7.45 -2.12 3.98
N GLY A 11 8.17 -1.94 2.88
CA GLY A 11 9.45 -1.25 2.84
C GLY A 11 9.29 0.24 3.10
N ARG A 12 10.26 1.03 2.69
CA ARG A 12 10.27 2.47 2.90
C ARG A 12 8.99 3.15 2.37
N ILE A 13 8.59 2.84 1.14
CA ILE A 13 7.44 3.48 0.51
C ILE A 13 6.12 3.05 1.17
N GLY A 14 5.92 1.74 1.38
CA GLY A 14 4.69 1.24 2.03
C GLY A 14 4.49 1.83 3.43
N ARG A 15 5.58 1.95 4.22
CA ARG A 15 5.52 2.60 5.54
C ARG A 15 5.17 4.08 5.45
N MET A 16 5.70 4.81 4.47
CA MET A 16 5.39 6.23 4.29
C MET A 16 3.95 6.44 3.83
N VAL A 17 3.43 5.58 2.97
CA VAL A 17 2.01 5.58 2.59
C VAL A 17 1.11 5.42 3.82
N LEU A 18 1.40 4.45 4.70
CA LEU A 18 0.65 4.27 5.94
C LEU A 18 0.76 5.49 6.86
N ARG A 19 1.97 6.00 7.09
CA ARG A 19 2.17 7.20 7.93
C ARG A 19 1.39 8.40 7.41
N SER A 20 1.39 8.62 6.09
CA SER A 20 0.65 9.71 5.46
C SER A 20 -0.86 9.51 5.60
N ALA A 21 -1.36 8.29 5.35
CA ALA A 21 -2.76 7.96 5.50
C ALA A 21 -3.27 8.24 6.93
N VAL A 22 -2.54 7.79 7.94
CA VAL A 22 -2.91 7.99 9.34
C VAL A 22 -2.85 9.47 9.73
N LYS A 23 -1.79 10.18 9.34
CA LYS A 23 -1.55 11.56 9.76
C LYS A 23 -2.45 12.58 9.05
N ASN A 24 -2.65 12.41 7.73
CA ASN A 24 -3.21 13.46 6.89
C ASN A 24 -4.58 13.11 6.30
N PHE A 25 -4.93 11.81 6.22
CA PHE A 25 -6.09 11.32 5.49
C PHE A 25 -6.92 10.29 6.27
N SER A 26 -6.90 10.35 7.59
CA SER A 26 -7.54 9.34 8.45
C SER A 26 -9.07 9.27 8.31
N SER A 27 -9.70 10.31 7.77
CA SER A 27 -11.14 10.34 7.43
C SER A 27 -11.43 9.72 6.05
N ASP A 28 -10.45 9.75 5.14
CA ASP A 28 -10.65 9.41 3.73
C ASP A 28 -10.04 8.07 3.35
N ILE A 29 -8.99 7.63 4.06
CA ILE A 29 -8.25 6.41 3.79
C ILE A 29 -8.13 5.57 5.05
N GLN A 30 -8.47 4.29 4.93
CA GLN A 30 -8.28 3.29 5.98
C GLN A 30 -7.38 2.16 5.46
N ILE A 31 -6.21 1.98 6.06
CA ILE A 31 -5.37 0.81 5.77
C ILE A 31 -5.98 -0.39 6.49
N VAL A 32 -6.27 -1.47 5.75
CA VAL A 32 -6.96 -2.67 6.27
C VAL A 32 -6.11 -3.93 6.20
N GLY A 33 -5.07 -3.94 5.37
CA GLY A 33 -4.17 -5.07 5.23
C GLY A 33 -2.79 -4.64 4.74
N ILE A 34 -1.77 -5.35 5.19
CA ILE A 34 -0.39 -5.19 4.77
C ILE A 34 0.18 -6.59 4.50
N ASN A 35 0.90 -6.74 3.41
CA ASN A 35 1.67 -7.93 3.11
C ASN A 35 3.15 -7.59 3.06
N ASP A 36 3.94 -8.35 3.81
CA ASP A 36 5.41 -8.31 3.75
C ASP A 36 5.97 -9.65 4.25
N LEU A 37 7.15 -10.04 3.80
CA LEU A 37 7.77 -11.30 4.17
C LEU A 37 8.52 -11.26 5.52
N LEU A 38 8.67 -10.08 6.08
CA LEU A 38 9.36 -9.86 7.34
C LEU A 38 8.46 -10.09 8.54
N ASP A 39 9.08 -10.30 9.70
CA ASP A 39 8.41 -10.54 10.96
C ASP A 39 7.55 -9.34 11.41
N PRO A 40 6.33 -9.56 11.96
CA PRO A 40 5.44 -8.51 12.42
C PRO A 40 6.04 -7.53 13.43
N ASP A 41 6.82 -8.01 14.39
CA ASP A 41 7.45 -7.15 15.40
C ASP A 41 8.52 -6.25 14.77
N TYR A 42 9.25 -6.79 13.77
CA TYR A 42 10.20 -6.00 13.01
C TYR A 42 9.51 -4.94 12.15
N LEU A 43 8.40 -5.28 11.50
CA LEU A 43 7.59 -4.31 10.74
C LEU A 43 7.07 -3.18 11.64
N ALA A 44 6.59 -3.51 12.84
CA ALA A 44 6.13 -2.53 13.83
C ALA A 44 7.28 -1.62 14.29
N TYR A 45 8.46 -2.20 14.56
CA TYR A 45 9.65 -1.43 14.91
C TYR A 45 10.06 -0.44 13.81
N MET A 46 10.13 -0.91 12.57
CA MET A 46 10.49 -0.08 11.41
C MET A 46 9.44 1.00 11.09
N LEU A 47 8.17 0.75 11.39
CA LEU A 47 7.13 1.78 11.30
C LEU A 47 7.30 2.84 12.39
N LYS A 48 7.63 2.41 13.61
CA LYS A 48 7.73 3.29 14.78
C LYS A 48 8.90 4.26 14.67
N TYR A 49 10.05 3.78 14.20
CA TYR A 49 11.29 4.55 14.16
C TYR A 49 11.74 4.79 12.72
N ASP A 50 11.90 6.05 12.36
CA ASP A 50 12.38 6.45 11.04
C ASP A 50 13.43 7.56 11.19
N SER A 51 14.58 7.38 10.56
CA SER A 51 15.71 8.32 10.68
C SER A 51 15.47 9.66 9.99
N VAL A 52 14.57 9.70 8.99
CA VAL A 52 14.23 10.93 8.25
C VAL A 52 12.98 11.60 8.82
N HIS A 53 11.91 10.82 9.05
CA HIS A 53 10.61 11.32 9.47
C HIS A 53 10.35 11.21 10.98
N GLY A 54 11.32 10.70 11.73
CA GLY A 54 11.24 10.59 13.19
C GLY A 54 10.29 9.49 13.67
N ARG A 55 9.97 9.54 14.95
CA ARG A 55 9.08 8.58 15.58
C ARG A 55 7.65 8.72 15.07
N PHE A 56 6.99 7.58 14.84
CA PHE A 56 5.55 7.56 14.51
C PHE A 56 4.72 8.15 15.66
N CYS A 57 3.75 8.98 15.33
CA CYS A 57 2.98 9.75 16.32
C CYS A 57 1.85 8.95 17.00
N GLY A 58 1.46 7.80 16.44
CA GLY A 58 0.40 6.95 16.96
C GLY A 58 0.88 5.79 17.83
N GLU A 59 -0.06 5.12 18.47
CA GLU A 59 0.19 3.87 19.19
C GLU A 59 0.30 2.71 18.20
N ILE A 60 1.32 1.86 18.37
CA ILE A 60 1.53 0.67 17.54
C ILE A 60 1.63 -0.54 18.48
N LYS A 61 0.80 -1.55 18.22
CA LYS A 61 0.84 -2.86 18.89
C LYS A 61 0.81 -3.97 17.86
N VAL A 62 1.41 -5.10 18.20
CA VAL A 62 1.32 -6.35 17.43
C VAL A 62 0.49 -7.34 18.21
N GLU A 63 -0.52 -7.91 17.60
CA GLU A 63 -1.38 -8.95 18.18
C GLU A 63 -1.52 -10.11 17.19
N GLY A 64 -0.68 -11.14 17.37
CA GLY A 64 -0.60 -12.27 16.44
C GLY A 64 -0.20 -11.80 15.04
N SER A 65 -1.04 -12.08 14.07
CA SER A 65 -0.85 -11.63 12.65
C SER A 65 -1.56 -10.31 12.35
N ASN A 66 -1.66 -9.41 13.33
CA ASN A 66 -2.30 -8.11 13.14
C ASN A 66 -1.44 -6.99 13.71
N LEU A 67 -1.44 -5.89 13.01
CA LEU A 67 -0.90 -4.61 13.48
C LEU A 67 -2.08 -3.75 13.96
N ILE A 68 -2.00 -3.25 15.19
CA ILE A 68 -3.01 -2.36 15.77
C ILE A 68 -2.42 -0.96 15.80
N ILE A 69 -3.02 -0.03 15.07
CA ILE A 69 -2.60 1.37 15.03
C ILE A 69 -3.74 2.25 15.51
N ASP A 70 -3.54 2.95 16.62
CA ASP A 70 -4.54 3.80 17.26
C ASP A 70 -5.90 3.07 17.43
N GLY A 71 -5.83 1.80 17.86
CA GLY A 71 -6.99 0.92 18.04
C GLY A 71 -7.58 0.31 16.76
N LYS A 72 -7.09 0.69 15.58
CA LYS A 72 -7.54 0.13 14.31
C LYS A 72 -6.70 -1.09 13.92
N LYS A 73 -7.39 -2.19 13.65
CA LYS A 73 -6.77 -3.47 13.29
C LYS A 73 -6.42 -3.51 11.81
N ILE A 74 -5.19 -3.88 11.49
CA ILE A 74 -4.65 -4.09 10.15
C ILE A 74 -4.17 -5.53 10.05
N ARG A 75 -4.69 -6.30 9.10
CA ARG A 75 -4.24 -7.69 8.88
C ARG A 75 -2.83 -7.69 8.30
N LEU A 76 -1.94 -8.49 8.89
CA LEU A 76 -0.62 -8.79 8.32
C LEU A 76 -0.65 -10.15 7.62
N THR A 77 -0.06 -10.24 6.44
CA THR A 77 0.17 -11.47 5.69
C THR A 77 1.62 -11.58 5.24
N SER A 78 2.08 -12.79 4.95
CA SER A 78 3.44 -13.08 4.47
C SER A 78 3.35 -13.98 3.24
N GLU A 79 2.76 -13.46 2.16
CA GLU A 79 2.52 -14.18 0.91
C GLU A 79 3.46 -13.67 -0.18
N MET A 80 4.10 -14.62 -0.88
CA MET A 80 4.97 -14.31 -2.01
C MET A 80 4.18 -14.04 -3.29
N ASP A 81 3.07 -14.75 -3.52
CA ASP A 81 2.22 -14.56 -4.69
C ASP A 81 1.03 -13.64 -4.34
N PRO A 82 0.93 -12.46 -4.97
CA PRO A 82 -0.16 -11.52 -4.73
C PRO A 82 -1.56 -12.09 -4.95
N ALA A 83 -1.71 -13.10 -5.79
CA ALA A 83 -3.01 -13.74 -6.03
C ALA A 83 -3.61 -14.39 -4.79
N ASN A 84 -2.78 -14.78 -3.81
CA ASN A 84 -3.19 -15.44 -2.57
C ASN A 84 -3.52 -14.47 -1.42
N LEU A 85 -3.44 -13.17 -1.64
CA LEU A 85 -3.56 -12.16 -0.58
C LEU A 85 -4.97 -11.96 -0.06
N LYS A 86 -5.99 -12.47 -0.78
CA LYS A 86 -7.40 -12.43 -0.35
C LYS A 86 -7.83 -11.05 0.17
N TRP A 87 -7.62 -10.03 -0.64
CA TRP A 87 -7.97 -8.65 -0.30
C TRP A 87 -9.46 -8.45 -0.02
N ASN A 88 -10.31 -9.31 -0.61
CA ASN A 88 -11.74 -9.32 -0.37
C ASN A 88 -12.10 -9.62 1.10
N GLU A 89 -11.34 -10.43 1.81
CA GLU A 89 -11.61 -10.78 3.21
C GLU A 89 -11.49 -9.56 4.15
N VAL A 90 -10.62 -8.61 3.83
CA VAL A 90 -10.47 -7.36 4.58
C VAL A 90 -11.20 -6.19 3.93
N GLY A 91 -11.84 -6.44 2.80
CA GLY A 91 -12.57 -5.43 2.05
C GLY A 91 -11.69 -4.34 1.41
N ALA A 92 -10.42 -4.64 1.13
CA ALA A 92 -9.53 -3.71 0.47
C ALA A 92 -10.01 -3.44 -0.96
N GLU A 93 -10.27 -2.18 -1.26
CA GLU A 93 -10.75 -1.72 -2.56
C GLU A 93 -9.59 -1.34 -3.47
N VAL A 94 -8.59 -0.69 -2.91
CA VAL A 94 -7.38 -0.24 -3.61
C VAL A 94 -6.17 -0.89 -2.98
N VAL A 95 -5.25 -1.37 -3.80
CA VAL A 95 -3.96 -1.90 -3.33
C VAL A 95 -2.83 -1.02 -3.82
N VAL A 96 -1.98 -0.61 -2.90
CA VAL A 96 -0.69 0.04 -3.21
C VAL A 96 0.36 -1.06 -3.34
N GLU A 97 0.86 -1.26 -4.56
CA GLU A 97 1.94 -2.18 -4.86
C GLU A 97 3.28 -1.46 -4.68
N SER A 98 3.98 -1.75 -3.60
CA SER A 98 5.23 -1.07 -3.22
C SER A 98 6.40 -2.02 -2.96
N THR A 99 6.35 -3.24 -3.50
CA THR A 99 7.47 -4.19 -3.44
C THR A 99 8.59 -3.86 -4.43
N GLY A 100 8.26 -3.17 -5.53
CA GLY A 100 9.17 -2.95 -6.65
C GLY A 100 9.34 -4.17 -7.57
N LEU A 101 8.58 -5.25 -7.36
CA LEU A 101 8.69 -6.50 -8.12
C LEU A 101 7.61 -6.61 -9.21
N PHE A 102 6.38 -6.26 -8.89
CA PHE A 102 5.19 -6.42 -9.74
C PHE A 102 4.88 -5.11 -10.46
N LEU A 103 5.65 -4.80 -11.52
CA LEU A 103 5.65 -3.51 -12.21
C LEU A 103 5.11 -3.57 -13.65
N ASP A 104 4.37 -4.60 -13.96
CA ASP A 104 3.67 -4.77 -15.23
C ASP A 104 2.19 -5.07 -14.98
N ASP A 105 1.35 -4.86 -16.00
CA ASP A 105 -0.10 -5.02 -15.86
C ASP A 105 -0.47 -6.44 -15.45
N ALA A 106 0.16 -7.45 -16.02
CA ALA A 106 -0.16 -8.85 -15.75
C ALA A 106 0.12 -9.24 -14.30
N SER A 107 1.27 -8.83 -13.75
CA SER A 107 1.64 -9.15 -12.37
C SER A 107 0.83 -8.33 -11.37
N ALA A 108 0.57 -7.05 -11.64
CA ALA A 108 -0.22 -6.20 -10.77
C ALA A 108 -1.71 -6.64 -10.72
N ARG A 109 -2.26 -7.15 -11.83
CA ARG A 109 -3.64 -7.70 -11.87
C ARG A 109 -3.86 -8.91 -10.97
N LYS A 110 -2.83 -9.56 -10.47
CA LYS A 110 -2.96 -10.59 -9.43
C LYS A 110 -3.65 -10.06 -8.17
N HIS A 111 -3.46 -8.78 -7.83
CA HIS A 111 -4.18 -8.15 -6.74
C HIS A 111 -5.68 -8.02 -7.01
N ILE A 112 -6.08 -7.80 -8.27
CA ILE A 112 -7.49 -7.78 -8.67
C ILE A 112 -8.09 -9.18 -8.54
N THR A 113 -7.34 -10.21 -8.96
CA THR A 113 -7.72 -11.62 -8.74
C THR A 113 -7.89 -11.94 -7.26
N ALA A 114 -7.06 -11.36 -6.39
CA ALA A 114 -7.16 -11.49 -4.94
C ALA A 114 -8.31 -10.66 -4.32
N GLY A 115 -9.10 -9.93 -5.12
CA GLY A 115 -10.31 -9.25 -4.70
C GLY A 115 -10.21 -7.72 -4.57
N ALA A 116 -9.11 -7.10 -4.95
CA ALA A 116 -9.01 -5.64 -5.05
C ALA A 116 -9.75 -5.13 -6.30
N LYS A 117 -10.22 -3.89 -6.26
CA LYS A 117 -10.84 -3.23 -7.41
C LYS A 117 -9.84 -2.46 -8.26
N LYS A 118 -8.80 -1.92 -7.63
CA LYS A 118 -7.77 -1.09 -8.26
C LYS A 118 -6.40 -1.36 -7.68
N VAL A 119 -5.37 -1.18 -8.51
CA VAL A 119 -3.97 -1.30 -8.11
C VAL A 119 -3.22 -0.04 -8.49
N ILE A 120 -2.42 0.46 -7.56
CA ILE A 120 -1.52 1.59 -7.77
C ILE A 120 -0.09 1.12 -7.54
N MET A 121 0.68 1.01 -8.61
CA MET A 121 2.12 0.73 -8.52
C MET A 121 2.86 1.98 -8.07
N SER A 122 3.68 1.86 -7.04
CA SER A 122 4.48 2.98 -6.50
C SER A 122 5.81 3.20 -7.26
N ALA A 123 5.98 2.56 -8.40
CA ALA A 123 7.16 2.64 -9.24
C ALA A 123 6.75 2.69 -10.72
N PRO A 124 7.66 3.09 -11.64
CA PRO A 124 7.35 3.14 -13.06
C PRO A 124 6.94 1.76 -13.58
N SER A 125 5.90 1.71 -14.41
CA SER A 125 5.55 0.46 -15.09
C SER A 125 6.62 0.07 -16.10
N LYS A 126 6.80 -1.24 -16.27
CA LYS A 126 7.71 -1.83 -17.27
C LYS A 126 7.05 -2.05 -18.62
N ASP A 127 5.78 -1.79 -18.71
CA ASP A 127 4.94 -1.96 -19.90
C ASP A 127 4.15 -0.67 -20.20
N GLY A 128 3.04 -0.80 -20.92
CA GLY A 128 2.16 0.32 -21.28
C GLY A 128 1.16 0.74 -20.20
N THR A 129 1.27 0.27 -18.97
CA THR A 129 0.36 0.67 -17.89
C THR A 129 0.40 2.18 -17.67
N PRO A 130 -0.77 2.87 -17.65
CA PRO A 130 -0.82 4.32 -17.52
C PRO A 130 -0.12 4.84 -16.28
N MET A 131 0.71 5.87 -16.45
CA MET A 131 1.43 6.53 -15.36
C MET A 131 0.85 7.92 -15.10
N PHE A 132 0.59 8.22 -13.83
CA PHE A 132 0.05 9.51 -13.40
C PHE A 132 0.94 10.15 -12.34
N VAL A 133 1.31 11.40 -12.61
CA VAL A 133 2.01 12.26 -11.65
C VAL A 133 1.02 13.27 -11.10
N TYR A 134 0.83 13.28 -9.78
CA TYR A 134 -0.09 14.21 -9.13
C TYR A 134 0.33 15.66 -9.39
N GLY A 135 -0.62 16.50 -9.75
CA GLY A 135 -0.35 17.89 -10.11
C GLY A 135 -0.01 18.10 -11.59
N VAL A 136 0.43 17.06 -12.32
CA VAL A 136 0.83 17.14 -13.73
C VAL A 136 -0.25 16.60 -14.65
N ASN A 137 -0.49 15.31 -14.65
CA ASN A 137 -1.44 14.66 -15.55
C ASN A 137 -2.52 13.83 -14.84
N HIS A 138 -2.63 13.89 -13.52
CA HIS A 138 -3.60 13.10 -12.75
C HIS A 138 -5.06 13.36 -13.17
N LYS A 139 -5.36 14.55 -13.73
CA LYS A 139 -6.70 14.89 -14.23
C LYS A 139 -7.10 14.12 -15.49
N THR A 140 -6.18 13.46 -16.16
CA THR A 140 -6.47 12.60 -17.33
C THR A 140 -6.86 11.18 -16.92
N TYR A 141 -6.91 10.87 -15.61
CA TYR A 141 -7.37 9.59 -15.12
C TYR A 141 -8.84 9.37 -15.51
N ALA A 142 -9.10 8.26 -16.17
CA ALA A 142 -10.41 7.92 -16.73
C ALA A 142 -10.99 6.60 -16.14
N GLY A 143 -10.56 6.24 -14.92
CA GLY A 143 -11.10 5.08 -14.21
C GLY A 143 -10.34 3.76 -14.39
N GLN A 144 -9.12 3.79 -14.91
CA GLN A 144 -8.29 2.60 -15.09
C GLN A 144 -8.13 1.82 -13.78
N ASP A 145 -8.11 0.48 -13.87
CA ASP A 145 -8.03 -0.39 -12.70
C ASP A 145 -6.59 -0.58 -12.21
N ASN A 146 -5.62 -0.48 -13.12
CA ASN A 146 -4.20 -0.60 -12.83
C ASN A 146 -3.47 0.63 -13.34
N ILE A 147 -2.78 1.32 -12.44
CA ILE A 147 -2.04 2.54 -12.76
C ILE A 147 -0.68 2.56 -12.05
N SER A 148 0.23 3.35 -12.55
CA SER A 148 1.50 3.65 -11.90
C SER A 148 1.56 5.11 -11.46
N ASN A 149 2.14 5.36 -10.29
CA ASN A 149 2.45 6.71 -9.81
C ASN A 149 3.83 7.21 -10.31
N ALA A 150 4.35 6.60 -11.37
CA ALA A 150 5.67 6.89 -11.93
C ALA A 150 6.81 6.67 -10.92
N SER A 151 7.94 7.34 -11.07
CA SER A 151 9.09 7.20 -10.19
C SER A 151 9.21 8.36 -9.18
N CYS A 152 10.01 8.16 -8.13
CA CYS A 152 10.37 9.23 -7.21
C CYS A 152 11.03 10.41 -7.92
N THR A 153 11.91 10.13 -8.89
CA THR A 153 12.59 11.18 -9.69
C THR A 153 11.64 11.89 -10.64
N THR A 154 10.63 11.22 -11.19
CA THR A 154 9.60 11.86 -12.01
C THR A 154 8.71 12.78 -11.17
N ASN A 155 8.43 12.41 -9.92
CA ASN A 155 7.63 13.22 -9.00
C ASN A 155 8.43 14.38 -8.39
N CYS A 156 9.74 14.28 -8.30
CA CYS A 156 10.61 15.37 -7.89
C CYS A 156 10.68 16.49 -8.92
#